data_be99d3040846001a9c95ab0ce59e49a8
#
_entry.id   be99d3040846001a9c95ab0ce59e49a8
#
_cell.length_a   1.000
_cell.length_b   1.000
_cell.length_c   1.000
_cell.angle_alpha   90.00
_cell.angle_beta   90.00
_cell.angle_gamma   90.00
#
_symmetry.space_group_name_H-M   'P 1'
#
loop_
_entity.id
_entity.type
_entity.pdbx_description
1 polymer ?
#
loop_
_entity_poly.entity_id
_entity_poly.type
_entity_poly.pdbx_seq_one_letter_code
_entity_poly.pdbx_strand_id
1 'polypeptide(L)'
;MKRVTLKDIANELNITVGAVSHALNGMSDISKETSEKVFAAAKRLGYIPNNSAISLRLGKTGTVAIIVPDISNPHIAYQIKLIEDRIKREGYSVIIMNTNENSDEEYSAIISACRKQADGILICPTQRGAENILFLQKQNLPFILIGRFFKDYDFDYVCADDLKGGCIAGRYLIGQGCKNPLYIGARKYVEASVNRFSGLKQAFGECGIGLSESRFAEVDPTSKNLYEVYESICEQKLPFDSIVFFSDLFAFKLMSRVKDIPFVSFDAVNAQLHIPCILPSVGMIENGWAEKAADALLKKISGSHEKTEELIDVRLFH
;
A
#
# COMPACT_ATOMS: atom_id res chain seq x y z
N MET A 1 0.19 -36.71 -9.94
CA MET A 1 -0.73 -36.65 -11.10
C MET A 1 -0.02 -35.90 -12.24
N LYS A 2 -0.12 -36.40 -13.48
CA LYS A 2 0.45 -35.73 -14.65
C LYS A 2 -0.43 -34.52 -15.02
N ARG A 3 0.19 -33.35 -15.22
CA ARG A 3 -0.53 -32.13 -15.61
C ARG A 3 -1.10 -32.32 -17.03
N VAL A 4 -2.38 -31.96 -17.24
CA VAL A 4 -3.01 -31.99 -18.57
C VAL A 4 -2.33 -30.97 -19.47
N THR A 5 -2.10 -31.34 -20.71
CA THR A 5 -1.39 -30.55 -21.73
C THR A 5 -2.28 -30.21 -22.91
N LEU A 6 -1.89 -29.27 -23.76
CA LEU A 6 -2.56 -28.99 -25.04
C LEU A 6 -2.67 -30.23 -25.92
N LYS A 7 -1.68 -31.14 -25.83
CA LYS A 7 -1.67 -32.39 -26.59
C LYS A 7 -2.80 -33.35 -26.15
N ASP A 8 -3.13 -33.35 -24.86
CA ASP A 8 -4.21 -34.21 -24.35
C ASP A 8 -5.56 -33.73 -24.86
N ILE A 9 -5.80 -32.39 -24.95
CA ILE A 9 -7.01 -31.81 -25.55
C ILE A 9 -7.06 -32.08 -27.05
N ALA A 10 -5.91 -31.92 -27.74
CA ALA A 10 -5.81 -32.17 -29.18
C ALA A 10 -6.14 -33.61 -29.52
N ASN A 11 -5.62 -34.57 -28.75
CA ASN A 11 -5.92 -36.01 -28.92
C ASN A 11 -7.40 -36.32 -28.67
N GLU A 12 -8.01 -35.74 -27.64
CA GLU A 12 -9.44 -35.98 -27.36
C GLU A 12 -10.38 -35.46 -28.43
N LEU A 13 -10.04 -34.30 -29.01
CA LEU A 13 -10.87 -33.67 -30.04
C LEU A 13 -10.47 -34.07 -31.48
N ASN A 14 -9.41 -34.86 -31.62
CA ASN A 14 -8.84 -35.25 -32.91
C ASN A 14 -8.52 -34.05 -33.84
N ILE A 15 -7.89 -33.03 -33.24
CA ILE A 15 -7.40 -31.82 -33.91
C ILE A 15 -5.91 -31.57 -33.62
N THR A 16 -5.29 -30.61 -34.31
CA THR A 16 -3.89 -30.30 -34.07
C THR A 16 -3.67 -29.52 -32.77
N VAL A 17 -2.50 -29.65 -32.13
CA VAL A 17 -2.11 -28.85 -30.95
C VAL A 17 -2.14 -27.33 -31.27
N GLY A 18 -1.80 -26.96 -32.51
CA GLY A 18 -1.89 -25.60 -33.02
C GLY A 18 -3.33 -25.07 -33.00
N ALA A 19 -4.28 -25.86 -33.49
CA ALA A 19 -5.70 -25.50 -33.49
C ALA A 19 -6.25 -25.32 -32.06
N VAL A 20 -5.87 -26.20 -31.13
CA VAL A 20 -6.21 -26.05 -29.70
C VAL A 20 -5.64 -24.75 -29.14
N SER A 21 -4.37 -24.46 -29.41
CA SER A 21 -3.71 -23.23 -28.96
C SER A 21 -4.39 -21.98 -29.53
N HIS A 22 -4.73 -21.97 -30.83
CA HIS A 22 -5.43 -20.85 -31.49
C HIS A 22 -6.82 -20.66 -30.91
N ALA A 23 -7.57 -21.74 -30.71
CA ALA A 23 -8.92 -21.67 -30.11
C ALA A 23 -8.87 -21.08 -28.69
N LEU A 24 -7.96 -21.56 -27.81
CA LEU A 24 -7.83 -21.07 -26.44
C LEU A 24 -7.36 -19.60 -26.37
N ASN A 25 -6.66 -19.12 -27.40
CA ASN A 25 -6.19 -17.74 -27.49
C ASN A 25 -7.13 -16.81 -28.28
N GLY A 26 -8.32 -17.30 -28.67
CA GLY A 26 -9.33 -16.49 -29.38
C GLY A 26 -8.90 -16.01 -30.76
N MET A 27 -8.03 -16.76 -31.46
CA MET A 27 -7.60 -16.42 -32.82
C MET A 27 -8.75 -16.56 -33.81
N SER A 28 -8.84 -15.63 -34.76
CA SER A 28 -9.92 -15.53 -35.73
C SER A 28 -9.93 -16.63 -36.83
N ASP A 29 -8.85 -17.41 -36.91
CA ASP A 29 -8.69 -18.51 -37.85
C ASP A 29 -9.34 -19.82 -37.40
N ILE A 30 -9.95 -19.85 -36.21
CA ILE A 30 -10.69 -21.00 -35.68
C ILE A 30 -12.17 -20.68 -35.63
N SER A 31 -12.98 -21.62 -36.09
CA SER A 31 -14.44 -21.45 -36.04
C SER A 31 -14.97 -21.38 -34.60
N LYS A 32 -16.04 -20.64 -34.39
CA LYS A 32 -16.71 -20.50 -33.11
C LYS A 32 -17.08 -21.87 -32.51
N GLU A 33 -17.60 -22.77 -33.34
CA GLU A 33 -17.95 -24.12 -32.92
C GLU A 33 -16.75 -24.94 -32.40
N THR A 34 -15.61 -24.83 -33.12
CA THR A 34 -14.38 -25.51 -32.73
C THR A 34 -13.85 -24.94 -31.43
N SER A 35 -13.87 -23.61 -31.25
CA SER A 35 -13.47 -22.95 -30.04
C SER A 35 -14.29 -23.39 -28.82
N GLU A 36 -15.64 -23.47 -28.98
CA GLU A 36 -16.53 -23.94 -27.92
C GLU A 36 -16.21 -25.39 -27.50
N LYS A 37 -15.96 -26.30 -28.48
CA LYS A 37 -15.54 -27.66 -28.20
C LYS A 37 -14.21 -27.74 -27.43
N VAL A 38 -13.23 -26.91 -27.82
CA VAL A 38 -11.92 -26.84 -27.15
C VAL A 38 -12.06 -26.34 -25.72
N PHE A 39 -12.84 -25.27 -25.49
CA PHE A 39 -13.08 -24.76 -24.13
C PHE A 39 -13.80 -25.78 -23.24
N ALA A 40 -14.78 -26.50 -23.79
CA ALA A 40 -15.49 -27.55 -23.06
C ALA A 40 -14.57 -28.72 -22.68
N ALA A 41 -13.72 -29.19 -23.61
CA ALA A 41 -12.75 -30.24 -23.38
C ALA A 41 -11.68 -29.80 -22.37
N ALA A 42 -11.14 -28.58 -22.49
CA ALA A 42 -10.17 -28.01 -21.55
C ALA A 42 -10.74 -27.97 -20.12
N LYS A 43 -11.99 -27.50 -19.96
CA LYS A 43 -12.68 -27.49 -18.66
C LYS A 43 -12.89 -28.90 -18.09
N ARG A 44 -13.34 -29.84 -18.90
CA ARG A 44 -13.60 -31.22 -18.48
C ARG A 44 -12.33 -31.96 -18.07
N LEU A 45 -11.24 -31.76 -18.81
CA LEU A 45 -9.93 -32.37 -18.50
C LEU A 45 -9.19 -31.67 -17.36
N GLY A 46 -9.65 -30.48 -16.92
CA GLY A 46 -8.94 -29.68 -15.91
C GLY A 46 -7.65 -29.07 -16.45
N TYR A 47 -7.63 -28.71 -17.74
CA TYR A 47 -6.48 -28.03 -18.33
C TYR A 47 -6.35 -26.61 -17.76
N ILE A 48 -5.17 -26.29 -17.25
CA ILE A 48 -4.79 -24.95 -16.83
C ILE A 48 -3.74 -24.43 -17.81
N PRO A 49 -4.02 -23.31 -18.52
CA PRO A 49 -3.05 -22.71 -19.43
C PRO A 49 -1.71 -22.46 -18.76
N ASN A 50 -0.62 -22.73 -19.46
CA ASN A 50 0.70 -22.37 -18.98
C ASN A 50 0.98 -20.90 -19.35
N ASN A 51 0.78 -20.02 -18.39
CA ASN A 51 0.99 -18.59 -18.58
C ASN A 51 2.43 -18.24 -19.02
N SER A 52 3.43 -19.04 -18.65
CA SER A 52 4.81 -18.80 -19.06
C SER A 52 5.00 -18.82 -20.59
N ALA A 53 4.27 -19.67 -21.30
CA ALA A 53 4.35 -19.73 -22.77
C ALA A 53 3.62 -18.53 -23.43
N ILE A 54 2.55 -18.06 -22.80
CA ILE A 54 1.79 -16.89 -23.23
C ILE A 54 2.60 -15.63 -22.96
N SER A 55 3.20 -15.53 -21.78
CA SER A 55 4.05 -14.40 -21.34
C SER A 55 5.26 -14.21 -22.22
N LEU A 56 5.95 -15.30 -22.62
CA LEU A 56 7.07 -15.26 -23.57
C LEU A 56 6.68 -14.66 -24.91
N ARG A 57 5.45 -14.88 -25.36
CA ARG A 57 4.97 -14.33 -26.65
C ARG A 57 4.50 -12.88 -26.54
N LEU A 58 3.85 -12.53 -25.42
CA LEU A 58 3.27 -11.20 -25.21
C LEU A 58 4.22 -10.23 -24.54
N GLY A 59 5.36 -10.71 -23.97
CA GLY A 59 6.27 -9.90 -23.18
C GLY A 59 5.68 -9.40 -21.85
N LYS A 60 4.51 -9.93 -21.45
CA LYS A 60 3.81 -9.55 -20.22
C LYS A 60 3.27 -10.78 -19.51
N THR A 61 3.34 -10.78 -18.18
CA THR A 61 2.85 -11.90 -17.36
C THR A 61 1.40 -11.73 -16.87
N GLY A 62 0.86 -10.51 -16.98
CA GLY A 62 -0.43 -10.15 -16.40
C GLY A 62 -0.39 -10.15 -14.87
N THR A 63 0.77 -9.86 -14.28
CA THR A 63 0.97 -9.91 -12.83
C THR A 63 1.57 -8.61 -12.33
N VAL A 64 0.97 -8.02 -11.28
CA VAL A 64 1.49 -6.86 -10.55
C VAL A 64 1.87 -7.29 -9.13
N ALA A 65 3.00 -6.83 -8.63
CA ALA A 65 3.39 -7.04 -7.24
C ALA A 65 2.99 -5.83 -6.37
N ILE A 66 2.49 -6.11 -5.17
CA ILE A 66 2.26 -5.11 -4.12
C ILE A 66 3.15 -5.47 -2.94
N ILE A 67 4.09 -4.59 -2.61
CA ILE A 67 5.05 -4.78 -1.52
C ILE A 67 4.67 -3.81 -0.40
N VAL A 68 4.37 -4.33 0.79
CA VAL A 68 3.85 -3.54 1.91
C VAL A 68 4.55 -3.89 3.22
N PRO A 69 4.60 -2.95 4.18
CA PRO A 69 5.28 -3.17 5.45
C PRO A 69 4.57 -4.15 6.38
N ASP A 70 3.23 -4.11 6.46
CA ASP A 70 2.46 -4.98 7.36
C ASP A 70 1.03 -5.18 6.84
N ILE A 71 0.77 -6.36 6.27
CA ILE A 71 -0.56 -6.72 5.77
C ILE A 71 -1.60 -6.94 6.89
N SER A 72 -1.16 -7.09 8.14
CA SER A 72 -2.08 -7.22 9.28
C SER A 72 -2.66 -5.87 9.72
N ASN A 73 -2.10 -4.75 9.25
CA ASN A 73 -2.66 -3.43 9.48
C ASN A 73 -3.96 -3.26 8.66
N PRO A 74 -5.13 -3.04 9.32
CA PRO A 74 -6.42 -2.93 8.62
C PRO A 74 -6.45 -1.84 7.54
N HIS A 75 -5.76 -0.71 7.75
CA HIS A 75 -5.61 0.34 6.75
C HIS A 75 -4.93 -0.20 5.50
N ILE A 76 -3.76 -0.83 5.65
CA ILE A 76 -2.98 -1.38 4.53
C ILE A 76 -3.77 -2.48 3.82
N ALA A 77 -4.40 -3.40 4.56
CA ALA A 77 -5.19 -4.48 3.99
C ALA A 77 -6.38 -3.95 3.15
N TYR A 78 -7.06 -2.91 3.65
CA TYR A 78 -8.14 -2.27 2.91
C TYR A 78 -7.66 -1.62 1.61
N GLN A 79 -6.53 -0.93 1.66
CA GLN A 79 -5.94 -0.30 0.47
C GLN A 79 -5.52 -1.33 -0.59
N ILE A 80 -4.89 -2.42 -0.16
CA ILE A 80 -4.53 -3.52 -1.07
C ILE A 80 -5.77 -4.05 -1.79
N LYS A 81 -6.88 -4.23 -1.06
CA LYS A 81 -8.13 -4.70 -1.65
C LYS A 81 -8.62 -3.76 -2.76
N LEU A 82 -8.63 -2.45 -2.53
CA LEU A 82 -9.05 -1.46 -3.52
C LEU A 82 -8.13 -1.45 -4.76
N ILE A 83 -6.82 -1.52 -4.53
CA ILE A 83 -5.82 -1.64 -5.60
C ILE A 83 -6.06 -2.92 -6.41
N GLU A 84 -6.24 -4.05 -5.73
CA GLU A 84 -6.50 -5.35 -6.37
C GLU A 84 -7.76 -5.29 -7.25
N ASP A 85 -8.86 -4.76 -6.71
CA ASP A 85 -10.13 -4.61 -7.42
C ASP A 85 -9.95 -3.76 -8.69
N ARG A 86 -9.14 -2.68 -8.64
CA ARG A 86 -8.86 -1.84 -9.81
C ARG A 86 -7.98 -2.56 -10.84
N ILE A 87 -6.91 -3.20 -10.40
CA ILE A 87 -5.95 -3.93 -11.25
C ILE A 87 -6.61 -5.12 -11.95
N LYS A 88 -7.49 -5.85 -11.26
CA LYS A 88 -8.25 -6.97 -11.83
C LYS A 88 -9.16 -6.56 -12.99
N ARG A 89 -9.72 -5.36 -12.98
CA ARG A 89 -10.55 -4.86 -14.10
C ARG A 89 -9.76 -4.77 -15.41
N GLU A 90 -8.45 -4.61 -15.35
CA GLU A 90 -7.55 -4.61 -16.52
C GLU A 90 -6.95 -6.00 -16.82
N GLY A 91 -7.46 -7.04 -16.17
CA GLY A 91 -7.05 -8.43 -16.42
C GLY A 91 -5.75 -8.86 -15.74
N TYR A 92 -5.19 -8.05 -14.83
CA TYR A 92 -3.99 -8.40 -14.07
C TYR A 92 -4.33 -9.19 -12.81
N SER A 93 -3.41 -10.06 -12.43
CA SER A 93 -3.37 -10.71 -11.10
C SER A 93 -2.44 -9.96 -10.16
N VAL A 94 -2.67 -10.08 -8.84
CA VAL A 94 -1.83 -9.42 -7.83
C VAL A 94 -1.06 -10.45 -7.02
N ILE A 95 0.21 -10.16 -6.74
CA ILE A 95 1.03 -10.86 -5.74
C ILE A 95 1.33 -9.89 -4.61
N ILE A 96 0.98 -10.25 -3.39
CA ILE A 96 1.23 -9.45 -2.20
C ILE A 96 2.46 -9.98 -1.48
N MET A 97 3.36 -9.09 -1.08
CA MET A 97 4.58 -9.40 -0.35
C MET A 97 4.69 -8.49 0.86
N ASN A 98 4.90 -9.09 2.04
CA ASN A 98 5.04 -8.40 3.31
C ASN A 98 6.51 -8.23 3.67
N THR A 99 6.93 -7.05 4.18
CA THR A 99 8.32 -6.75 4.51
C THR A 99 8.59 -6.63 6.01
N ASN A 100 7.56 -6.66 6.85
CA ASN A 100 7.67 -6.52 8.30
C ASN A 100 8.49 -5.30 8.74
N GLU A 101 8.45 -4.20 7.98
CA GLU A 101 9.30 -3.00 8.18
C GLU A 101 10.81 -3.32 8.16
N ASN A 102 11.20 -4.39 7.48
CA ASN A 102 12.58 -4.86 7.39
C ASN A 102 13.15 -4.61 5.98
N SER A 103 14.30 -3.94 5.89
CA SER A 103 14.95 -3.56 4.64
C SER A 103 15.46 -4.77 3.85
N ASP A 104 15.90 -5.85 4.52
CA ASP A 104 16.39 -7.06 3.86
C ASP A 104 15.21 -7.86 3.27
N GLU A 105 14.07 -7.88 4.00
CA GLU A 105 12.84 -8.48 3.49
C GLU A 105 12.28 -7.68 2.32
N GLU A 106 12.36 -6.34 2.35
CA GLU A 106 12.00 -5.47 1.23
C GLU A 106 12.85 -5.78 0.00
N TYR A 107 14.17 -5.86 0.14
CA TYR A 107 15.06 -6.26 -0.96
C TYR A 107 14.69 -7.63 -1.51
N SER A 108 14.46 -8.60 -0.63
CA SER A 108 14.07 -9.96 -1.02
C SER A 108 12.72 -10.00 -1.75
N ALA A 109 11.77 -9.17 -1.35
CA ALA A 109 10.47 -9.02 -2.01
C ALA A 109 10.64 -8.42 -3.43
N ILE A 110 11.46 -7.38 -3.57
CA ILE A 110 11.77 -6.78 -4.89
C ILE A 110 12.40 -7.84 -5.82
N ILE A 111 13.41 -8.56 -5.36
CA ILE A 111 14.03 -9.65 -6.13
C ILE A 111 13.01 -10.72 -6.52
N SER A 112 12.12 -11.10 -5.59
CA SER A 112 11.08 -12.09 -5.86
C SER A 112 10.10 -11.61 -6.93
N ALA A 113 9.68 -10.33 -6.89
CA ALA A 113 8.82 -9.73 -7.90
C ALA A 113 9.50 -9.74 -9.28
N CYS A 114 10.78 -9.35 -9.36
CA CYS A 114 11.56 -9.39 -10.58
C CYS A 114 11.69 -10.82 -11.15
N ARG A 115 12.01 -11.81 -10.29
CA ARG A 115 12.12 -13.23 -10.71
C ARG A 115 10.80 -13.82 -11.19
N LYS A 116 9.69 -13.36 -10.63
CA LYS A 116 8.33 -13.74 -11.07
C LYS A 116 7.90 -12.98 -12.32
N GLN A 117 8.77 -12.10 -12.84
CA GLN A 117 8.49 -11.27 -14.01
C GLN A 117 7.22 -10.44 -13.84
N ALA A 118 7.02 -9.85 -12.65
CA ALA A 118 5.92 -8.91 -12.48
C ALA A 118 6.03 -7.79 -13.52
N ASP A 119 4.90 -7.36 -14.08
CA ASP A 119 4.85 -6.31 -15.10
C ASP A 119 4.99 -4.92 -14.48
N GLY A 120 4.76 -4.81 -13.16
CA GLY A 120 4.95 -3.60 -12.39
C GLY A 120 4.83 -3.84 -10.88
N ILE A 121 5.28 -2.85 -10.09
CA ILE A 121 5.33 -2.92 -8.64
C ILE A 121 4.68 -1.67 -8.00
N LEU A 122 3.76 -1.87 -7.06
CA LEU A 122 3.38 -0.88 -6.06
C LEU A 122 4.14 -1.19 -4.77
N ILE A 123 4.85 -0.23 -4.21
CA ILE A 123 5.67 -0.46 -3.02
C ILE A 123 5.53 0.64 -1.99
N CYS A 124 5.22 0.26 -0.74
CA CYS A 124 5.35 1.12 0.42
C CYS A 124 6.73 0.88 1.04
N PRO A 125 7.71 1.78 0.83
CA PRO A 125 9.08 1.54 1.23
C PRO A 125 9.27 1.59 2.74
N THR A 126 10.24 0.83 3.26
CA THR A 126 10.63 0.85 4.69
C THR A 126 11.30 2.16 5.09
N GLN A 127 11.90 2.87 4.13
CA GLN A 127 12.62 4.15 4.29
C GLN A 127 13.84 4.11 5.24
N ARG A 128 14.39 2.94 5.53
CA ARG A 128 15.68 2.83 6.26
C ARG A 128 16.88 3.31 5.41
N GLY A 129 16.65 3.53 4.13
CA GLY A 129 17.52 4.04 3.09
C GLY A 129 16.80 3.97 1.77
N ALA A 130 17.37 4.52 0.70
CA ALA A 130 16.79 4.50 -0.64
C ALA A 130 17.39 3.38 -1.53
N GLU A 131 18.34 2.60 -1.03
CA GLU A 131 19.16 1.65 -1.81
C GLU A 131 18.29 0.62 -2.54
N ASN A 132 17.25 0.10 -1.87
CA ASN A 132 16.34 -0.89 -2.44
C ASN A 132 15.51 -0.31 -3.59
N ILE A 133 15.07 0.94 -3.47
CA ILE A 133 14.30 1.62 -4.52
C ILE A 133 15.21 2.04 -5.69
N LEU A 134 16.43 2.49 -5.40
CA LEU A 134 17.45 2.75 -6.42
C LEU A 134 17.84 1.46 -7.17
N PHE A 135 17.91 0.34 -6.47
CA PHE A 135 18.09 -0.96 -7.09
C PHE A 135 16.91 -1.30 -8.02
N LEU A 136 15.66 -1.14 -7.53
CA LEU A 136 14.46 -1.38 -8.32
C LEU A 136 14.42 -0.50 -9.58
N GLN A 137 14.77 0.77 -9.48
CA GLN A 137 14.84 1.71 -10.60
C GLN A 137 15.79 1.20 -11.71
N LYS A 138 16.93 0.60 -11.34
CA LYS A 138 17.91 0.03 -12.29
C LYS A 138 17.39 -1.22 -13.03
N GLN A 139 16.30 -1.85 -12.55
CA GLN A 139 15.74 -3.03 -13.21
C GLN A 139 14.86 -2.66 -14.42
N ASN A 140 14.61 -1.37 -14.69
CA ASN A 140 13.68 -0.88 -15.73
C ASN A 140 12.26 -1.47 -15.60
N LEU A 141 11.85 -1.83 -14.41
CA LEU A 141 10.52 -2.33 -14.09
C LEU A 141 9.65 -1.16 -13.63
N PRO A 142 8.46 -0.93 -14.22
CA PRO A 142 7.55 0.10 -13.77
C PRO A 142 7.22 -0.04 -12.29
N PHE A 143 7.36 1.03 -11.52
CA PHE A 143 6.95 1.04 -10.12
C PHE A 143 6.40 2.40 -9.69
N ILE A 144 5.57 2.39 -8.64
CA ILE A 144 5.04 3.58 -7.96
C ILE A 144 5.23 3.37 -6.46
N LEU A 145 5.74 4.37 -5.76
CA LEU A 145 5.75 4.40 -4.31
C LEU A 145 4.35 4.73 -3.78
N ILE A 146 3.91 4.05 -2.74
CA ILE A 146 2.61 4.24 -2.11
C ILE A 146 2.78 4.47 -0.60
N GLY A 147 1.97 5.38 -0.05
CA GLY A 147 1.94 5.64 1.39
C GLY A 147 3.17 6.32 1.98
N ARG A 148 4.32 6.25 1.31
CA ARG A 148 5.59 6.90 1.69
C ARG A 148 6.38 7.25 0.44
N PHE A 149 7.11 8.37 0.45
CA PHE A 149 7.97 8.79 -0.65
C PHE A 149 9.30 9.34 -0.12
N PHE A 150 10.27 9.52 -1.00
CA PHE A 150 11.58 10.08 -0.66
C PHE A 150 11.69 11.48 -1.27
N LYS A 151 11.72 12.51 -0.43
CA LYS A 151 11.76 13.91 -0.86
C LYS A 151 12.98 14.27 -1.72
N ASP A 152 14.12 13.62 -1.46
CA ASP A 152 15.38 13.93 -2.12
C ASP A 152 15.63 13.09 -3.38
N TYR A 153 14.64 12.32 -3.82
CA TYR A 153 14.74 11.43 -4.97
C TYR A 153 13.58 11.63 -5.94
N ASP A 154 13.90 11.51 -7.23
CA ASP A 154 12.93 11.65 -8.31
C ASP A 154 12.18 10.33 -8.59
N PHE A 155 11.44 9.84 -7.61
CA PHE A 155 10.56 8.68 -7.76
C PHE A 155 9.12 9.08 -7.99
N ASP A 156 8.36 8.24 -8.67
CA ASP A 156 6.92 8.39 -8.80
C ASP A 156 6.21 7.92 -7.52
N TYR A 157 5.23 8.69 -7.05
CA TYR A 157 4.51 8.32 -5.82
C TYR A 157 3.06 8.78 -5.82
N VAL A 158 2.25 8.08 -5.00
CA VAL A 158 0.90 8.46 -4.61
C VAL A 158 0.80 8.26 -3.09
N CYS A 159 0.70 9.35 -2.33
CA CYS A 159 0.75 9.35 -0.87
C CYS A 159 -0.31 10.28 -0.29
N ALA A 160 -0.61 10.17 1.01
CA ALA A 160 -1.42 11.15 1.71
C ALA A 160 -0.65 12.47 1.90
N ASP A 161 -1.37 13.60 1.97
CA ASP A 161 -0.78 14.88 2.41
C ASP A 161 -0.64 14.86 3.94
N ASP A 162 0.43 14.22 4.41
CA ASP A 162 0.71 14.04 5.83
C ASP A 162 1.01 15.36 6.56
N LEU A 163 1.57 16.35 5.87
CA LEU A 163 1.80 17.69 6.44
C LEU A 163 0.47 18.37 6.75
N LYS A 164 -0.43 18.41 5.77
CA LYS A 164 -1.81 18.91 5.94
C LYS A 164 -2.55 18.12 7.01
N GLY A 165 -2.38 16.80 7.02
CA GLY A 165 -2.96 15.92 8.03
C GLY A 165 -2.53 16.29 9.44
N GLY A 166 -1.24 16.56 9.64
CA GLY A 166 -0.71 17.06 10.91
C GLY A 166 -1.31 18.39 11.33
N CYS A 167 -1.49 19.34 10.39
CA CYS A 167 -2.15 20.61 10.66
C CYS A 167 -3.61 20.41 11.09
N ILE A 168 -4.35 19.50 10.44
CA ILE A 168 -5.75 19.19 10.79
C ILE A 168 -5.82 18.60 12.20
N ALA A 169 -4.97 17.64 12.53
CA ALA A 169 -4.88 17.03 13.86
C ALA A 169 -4.58 18.07 14.93
N GLY A 170 -3.63 18.99 14.66
CA GLY A 170 -3.30 20.09 15.55
C GLY A 170 -4.47 21.03 15.81
N ARG A 171 -5.14 21.50 14.74
CA ARG A 171 -6.31 22.39 14.86
C ARG A 171 -7.47 21.71 15.62
N TYR A 172 -7.68 20.41 15.44
CA TYR A 172 -8.67 19.68 16.21
C TYR A 172 -8.37 19.73 17.72
N LEU A 173 -7.14 19.45 18.15
CA LEU A 173 -6.74 19.48 19.55
C LEU A 173 -6.78 20.91 20.14
N ILE A 174 -6.34 21.93 19.37
CA ILE A 174 -6.46 23.34 19.75
C ILE A 174 -7.93 23.72 20.00
N GLY A 175 -8.84 23.27 19.13
CA GLY A 175 -10.29 23.45 19.30
C GLY A 175 -10.86 22.82 20.57
N GLN A 176 -10.18 21.81 21.11
CA GLN A 176 -10.50 21.18 22.42
C GLN A 176 -9.82 21.89 23.61
N GLY A 177 -9.09 23.00 23.36
CA GLY A 177 -8.37 23.75 24.40
C GLY A 177 -7.00 23.19 24.77
N CYS A 178 -6.48 22.18 24.05
CA CYS A 178 -5.17 21.60 24.30
C CYS A 178 -4.04 22.55 23.92
N LYS A 179 -2.97 22.54 24.72
CA LYS A 179 -1.80 23.40 24.52
C LYS A 179 -0.46 22.64 24.50
N ASN A 180 -0.48 21.39 24.89
CA ASN A 180 0.71 20.63 25.19
C ASN A 180 0.66 19.19 24.66
N PRO A 181 0.49 18.99 23.33
CA PRO A 181 0.33 17.67 22.75
C PRO A 181 1.62 16.85 22.86
N LEU A 182 1.44 15.54 23.01
CA LEU A 182 2.47 14.53 22.81
C LEU A 182 2.20 13.85 21.46
N TYR A 183 3.20 13.77 20.59
CA TYR A 183 3.13 12.99 19.36
C TYR A 183 3.81 11.64 19.58
N ILE A 184 3.02 10.55 19.53
CA ILE A 184 3.53 9.17 19.54
C ILE A 184 3.66 8.73 18.08
N GLY A 185 4.85 8.95 17.53
CA GLY A 185 5.16 8.80 16.11
C GLY A 185 5.95 7.53 15.79
N ALA A 186 5.95 7.14 14.53
CA ALA A 186 6.93 6.17 14.03
C ALA A 186 8.34 6.78 14.04
N ARG A 187 9.35 5.97 13.77
CA ARG A 187 10.76 6.41 13.70
C ARG A 187 10.93 7.57 12.72
N LYS A 188 11.87 8.48 13.01
CA LYS A 188 12.12 9.69 12.19
C LYS A 188 12.60 9.41 10.77
N TYR A 189 13.02 8.20 10.46
CA TYR A 189 13.28 7.81 9.06
C TYR A 189 11.99 7.57 8.26
N VAL A 190 10.83 7.45 8.93
CA VAL A 190 9.51 7.35 8.26
C VAL A 190 9.02 8.77 7.98
N GLU A 191 9.05 9.14 6.71
CA GLU A 191 8.76 10.48 6.23
C GLU A 191 7.33 10.94 6.63
N ALA A 192 6.33 10.09 6.50
CA ALA A 192 4.96 10.37 6.94
C ALA A 192 4.89 10.79 8.42
N SER A 193 5.66 10.15 9.30
CA SER A 193 5.71 10.48 10.73
C SER A 193 6.28 11.89 10.98
N VAL A 194 7.34 12.23 10.26
CA VAL A 194 7.98 13.55 10.35
C VAL A 194 7.07 14.65 9.81
N ASN A 195 6.38 14.39 8.70
CA ASN A 195 5.46 15.35 8.10
C ASN A 195 4.22 15.59 8.98
N ARG A 196 3.62 14.53 9.55
CA ARG A 196 2.52 14.67 10.53
C ARG A 196 2.92 15.52 11.73
N PHE A 197 4.12 15.28 12.28
CA PHE A 197 4.63 16.11 13.39
C PHE A 197 4.93 17.55 12.97
N SER A 198 5.46 17.76 11.77
CA SER A 198 5.73 19.10 11.24
C SER A 198 4.43 19.90 11.05
N GLY A 199 3.39 19.27 10.53
CA GLY A 199 2.06 19.88 10.43
C GLY A 199 1.46 20.20 11.80
N LEU A 200 1.63 19.30 12.79
CA LEU A 200 1.25 19.56 14.18
C LEU A 200 1.95 20.79 14.73
N LYS A 201 3.28 20.88 14.57
CA LYS A 201 4.07 22.06 14.97
C LYS A 201 3.59 23.35 14.31
N GLN A 202 3.28 23.28 13.02
CA GLN A 202 2.76 24.44 12.28
C GLN A 202 1.44 24.91 12.87
N ALA A 203 0.45 24.03 13.09
CA ALA A 203 -0.86 24.43 13.61
C ALA A 203 -0.76 25.07 15.01
N PHE A 204 0.04 24.50 15.91
CA PHE A 204 0.26 25.06 17.23
C PHE A 204 1.05 26.39 17.17
N GLY A 205 2.03 26.48 16.26
CA GLY A 205 2.80 27.72 16.01
C GLY A 205 1.93 28.88 15.53
N GLU A 206 0.93 28.64 14.70
CA GLU A 206 -0.08 29.62 14.26
C GLU A 206 -0.85 30.21 15.45
N CYS A 207 -0.95 29.48 16.57
CA CYS A 207 -1.54 29.94 17.83
C CYS A 207 -0.51 30.46 18.85
N GLY A 208 0.74 30.66 18.45
CA GLY A 208 1.81 31.15 19.33
C GLY A 208 2.38 30.09 20.28
N ILE A 209 2.08 28.80 20.06
CA ILE A 209 2.57 27.70 20.90
C ILE A 209 3.68 26.95 20.14
N GLY A 210 4.92 27.09 20.60
CA GLY A 210 6.06 26.38 20.05
C GLY A 210 6.15 24.94 20.57
N LEU A 211 6.12 23.94 19.69
CA LEU A 211 6.33 22.56 20.06
C LEU A 211 7.79 22.15 19.82
N SER A 212 8.47 21.69 20.91
CA SER A 212 9.84 21.21 20.83
C SER A 212 9.90 19.76 20.32
N GLU A 213 11.07 19.33 19.85
CA GLU A 213 11.33 17.96 19.41
C GLU A 213 11.12 16.90 20.53
N SER A 214 11.20 17.29 21.81
CA SER A 214 10.91 16.41 22.94
C SER A 214 9.43 15.96 23.00
N ARG A 215 8.56 16.59 22.21
CA ARG A 215 7.16 16.18 22.04
C ARG A 215 6.97 15.04 21.06
N PHE A 216 8.01 14.62 20.39
CA PHE A 216 8.00 13.49 19.48
C PHE A 216 8.59 12.24 20.17
N ALA A 217 7.72 11.33 20.59
CA ALA A 217 8.10 10.03 21.10
C ALA A 217 8.18 9.01 19.94
N GLU A 218 9.37 8.48 19.72
CA GLU A 218 9.62 7.53 18.62
C GLU A 218 9.26 6.10 19.00
N VAL A 219 8.39 5.47 18.22
CA VAL A 219 7.97 4.08 18.35
C VAL A 219 8.40 3.29 17.11
N ASP A 220 8.68 2.01 17.26
CA ASP A 220 8.90 1.12 16.12
C ASP A 220 7.63 1.08 15.25
N PRO A 221 7.71 1.21 13.91
CA PRO A 221 6.54 1.22 13.04
C PRO A 221 5.66 -0.03 13.20
N THR A 222 6.24 -1.17 13.59
CA THR A 222 5.49 -2.40 13.92
C THR A 222 4.80 -2.34 15.30
N SER A 223 4.93 -1.22 16.01
CA SER A 223 4.38 -1.00 17.36
C SER A 223 4.88 -1.97 18.46
N LYS A 224 5.97 -2.70 18.24
CA LYS A 224 6.48 -3.69 19.20
C LYS A 224 6.85 -3.10 20.56
N ASN A 225 7.39 -1.87 20.56
CA ASN A 225 7.82 -1.16 21.77
C ASN A 225 6.87 -0.04 22.22
N LEU A 226 5.64 0.00 21.70
CA LEU A 226 4.68 1.08 21.93
C LEU A 226 4.35 1.27 23.43
N TYR A 227 4.11 0.17 24.14
CA TYR A 227 3.79 0.21 25.57
C TYR A 227 4.99 0.68 26.41
N GLU A 228 6.19 0.17 26.14
CA GLU A 228 7.42 0.53 26.82
C GLU A 228 7.71 2.04 26.69
N VAL A 229 7.57 2.57 25.46
CA VAL A 229 7.77 3.99 25.20
C VAL A 229 6.74 4.83 25.94
N TYR A 230 5.47 4.44 25.93
CA TYR A 230 4.42 5.18 26.63
C TYR A 230 4.63 5.16 28.16
N GLU A 231 4.96 4.01 28.75
CA GLU A 231 5.26 3.88 30.16
C GLU A 231 6.46 4.72 30.56
N SER A 232 7.54 4.71 29.79
CA SER A 232 8.73 5.54 30.03
C SER A 232 8.39 7.04 30.03
N ILE A 233 7.50 7.51 29.15
CA ILE A 233 7.04 8.91 29.13
C ILE A 233 6.28 9.26 30.40
N CYS A 234 5.40 8.37 30.85
CA CYS A 234 4.64 8.56 32.09
C CYS A 234 5.57 8.60 33.32
N GLU A 235 6.58 7.72 33.37
CA GLU A 235 7.59 7.69 34.45
C GLU A 235 8.41 8.96 34.48
N GLN A 236 8.82 9.50 33.36
CA GLN A 236 9.55 10.77 33.25
C GLN A 236 8.71 11.99 33.63
N LYS A 237 7.40 11.81 33.88
CA LYS A 237 6.45 12.88 34.22
C LYS A 237 6.47 14.03 33.20
N LEU A 238 6.72 13.73 31.92
CA LEU A 238 6.61 14.71 30.85
C LEU A 238 5.16 15.23 30.81
N PRO A 239 4.89 16.50 31.10
CA PRO A 239 3.51 17.01 31.11
C PRO A 239 2.99 17.06 29.68
N PHE A 240 1.84 16.45 29.45
CA PHE A 240 1.07 16.59 28.19
C PHE A 240 -0.42 16.61 28.53
N ASP A 241 -1.22 17.26 27.70
CA ASP A 241 -2.68 17.40 27.84
C ASP A 241 -3.45 16.72 26.73
N SER A 242 -2.76 16.24 25.72
CA SER A 242 -3.34 15.57 24.57
C SER A 242 -2.34 14.67 23.86
N ILE A 243 -2.82 13.73 23.04
CA ILE A 243 -1.96 12.80 22.29
C ILE A 243 -2.35 12.81 20.82
N VAL A 244 -1.33 12.83 19.96
CA VAL A 244 -1.47 12.53 18.54
C VAL A 244 -0.79 11.20 18.26
N PHE A 245 -1.55 10.22 17.81
CA PHE A 245 -1.01 8.89 17.43
C PHE A 245 -0.64 8.85 15.95
N PHE A 246 0.48 8.23 15.65
CA PHE A 246 0.92 8.01 14.26
C PHE A 246 -0.13 7.28 13.41
N SER A 247 -0.86 6.33 13.99
CA SER A 247 -1.86 5.54 13.27
C SER A 247 -2.97 5.09 14.21
N ASP A 248 -4.12 4.73 13.64
CA ASP A 248 -5.23 4.13 14.38
C ASP A 248 -4.81 2.83 15.09
N LEU A 249 -3.87 2.08 14.51
CA LEU A 249 -3.31 0.89 15.15
C LEU A 249 -2.63 1.21 16.49
N PHE A 250 -1.87 2.33 16.56
CA PHE A 250 -1.26 2.79 17.81
C PHE A 250 -2.33 3.23 18.80
N ALA A 251 -3.33 3.99 18.33
CA ALA A 251 -4.44 4.43 19.17
C ALA A 251 -5.21 3.24 19.75
N PHE A 252 -5.60 2.25 18.95
CA PHE A 252 -6.33 1.06 19.42
C PHE A 252 -5.58 0.31 20.52
N LYS A 253 -4.24 0.22 20.40
CA LYS A 253 -3.43 -0.45 21.43
C LYS A 253 -3.35 0.32 22.75
N LEU A 254 -3.39 1.66 22.73
CA LEU A 254 -3.23 2.50 23.92
C LEU A 254 -4.52 3.12 24.45
N MET A 255 -5.64 3.13 23.70
CA MET A 255 -6.86 3.86 24.08
C MET A 255 -7.42 3.48 25.45
N SER A 256 -7.24 2.25 25.90
CA SER A 256 -7.65 1.82 27.23
C SER A 256 -6.84 2.46 28.38
N ARG A 257 -5.63 2.95 28.09
CA ARG A 257 -4.71 3.58 29.05
C ARG A 257 -4.79 5.12 29.05
N VAL A 258 -5.40 5.70 28.00
CA VAL A 258 -5.46 7.17 27.77
C VAL A 258 -6.89 7.71 27.85
N LYS A 259 -7.77 7.07 28.60
CA LYS A 259 -9.23 7.29 28.59
C LYS A 259 -9.69 8.74 28.78
N ASP A 260 -8.96 9.52 29.59
CA ASP A 260 -9.35 10.88 29.98
C ASP A 260 -8.50 11.95 29.29
N ILE A 261 -7.72 11.57 28.29
CA ILE A 261 -6.83 12.47 27.57
C ILE A 261 -7.35 12.65 26.14
N PRO A 262 -7.66 13.89 25.69
CA PRO A 262 -8.00 14.15 24.31
C PRO A 262 -6.93 13.61 23.35
N PHE A 263 -7.35 12.92 22.30
CA PHE A 263 -6.41 12.41 21.31
C PHE A 263 -6.97 12.45 19.90
N VAL A 264 -6.08 12.32 18.92
CA VAL A 264 -6.39 12.17 17.51
C VAL A 264 -5.37 11.22 16.88
N SER A 265 -5.79 10.49 15.88
CA SER A 265 -4.93 9.53 15.17
C SER A 265 -4.96 9.73 13.66
N PHE A 266 -4.36 8.81 12.93
CA PHE A 266 -4.33 8.80 11.46
C PHE A 266 -4.75 7.43 10.92
N ASP A 267 -5.10 7.40 9.64
CA ASP A 267 -5.54 6.29 8.78
C ASP A 267 -7.05 6.24 8.56
N ALA A 268 -7.88 6.76 9.47
CA ALA A 268 -9.36 6.73 9.40
C ALA A 268 -9.93 5.34 9.11
N VAL A 269 -9.43 4.31 9.82
CA VAL A 269 -9.81 2.90 9.62
C VAL A 269 -11.32 2.69 9.80
N ASN A 270 -11.94 3.37 10.77
CA ASN A 270 -13.37 3.24 11.01
C ASN A 270 -14.19 3.72 9.79
N ALA A 271 -13.79 4.83 9.17
CA ALA A 271 -14.46 5.36 7.99
C ALA A 271 -14.27 4.42 6.78
N GLN A 272 -13.07 3.86 6.62
CA GLN A 272 -12.76 2.92 5.56
C GLN A 272 -13.56 1.62 5.66
N LEU A 273 -13.75 1.11 6.87
CA LEU A 273 -14.49 -0.12 7.13
C LEU A 273 -16.00 0.10 7.30
N HIS A 274 -16.48 1.34 7.18
CA HIS A 274 -17.89 1.72 7.38
C HIS A 274 -18.46 1.27 8.74
N ILE A 275 -17.63 1.34 9.78
CA ILE A 275 -18.03 1.06 11.17
C ILE A 275 -18.17 2.37 11.95
N PRO A 276 -18.94 2.38 13.07
CA PRO A 276 -19.09 3.59 13.88
C PRO A 276 -17.73 4.18 14.27
N CYS A 277 -17.64 5.51 14.23
CA CYS A 277 -16.42 6.20 14.65
C CYS A 277 -16.22 6.03 16.16
N ILE A 278 -15.12 5.40 16.55
CA ILE A 278 -14.75 5.18 17.96
C ILE A 278 -13.57 6.04 18.39
N LEU A 279 -12.93 6.72 17.45
CA LEU A 279 -11.83 7.63 17.69
C LEU A 279 -11.74 8.69 16.58
N PRO A 280 -11.36 9.94 16.92
CA PRO A 280 -11.07 10.96 15.90
C PRO A 280 -9.81 10.58 15.13
N SER A 281 -9.88 10.56 13.80
CA SER A 281 -8.78 10.13 12.95
C SER A 281 -8.71 10.94 11.67
N VAL A 282 -7.51 11.33 11.27
CA VAL A 282 -7.25 12.01 10.00
C VAL A 282 -6.94 10.97 8.94
N GLY A 283 -7.65 11.04 7.82
CA GLY A 283 -7.43 10.12 6.71
C GLY A 283 -7.83 10.71 5.38
N MET A 284 -7.61 9.96 4.32
CA MET A 284 -7.90 10.37 2.96
C MET A 284 -9.41 10.50 2.73
N ILE A 285 -9.81 11.51 1.95
CA ILE A 285 -11.20 11.90 1.76
C ILE A 285 -12.00 10.84 1.00
N GLU A 286 -11.35 10.14 0.08
CA GLU A 286 -11.98 9.13 -0.77
C GLU A 286 -11.06 7.91 -0.94
N ASN A 287 -11.66 6.78 -1.30
CA ASN A 287 -10.90 5.57 -1.64
C ASN A 287 -10.05 5.74 -2.94
N GLY A 288 -10.14 6.90 -3.58
CA GLY A 288 -9.55 7.19 -4.90
C GLY A 288 -8.01 7.14 -4.97
N TRP A 289 -7.28 7.21 -3.84
CA TRP A 289 -5.83 7.12 -3.91
C TRP A 289 -5.34 5.73 -4.33
N ALA A 290 -6.00 4.68 -3.86
CA ALA A 290 -5.67 3.32 -4.25
C ALA A 290 -5.91 3.10 -5.75
N GLU A 291 -7.03 3.62 -6.28
CA GLU A 291 -7.30 3.61 -7.71
C GLU A 291 -6.29 4.47 -8.49
N LYS A 292 -5.94 5.66 -8.00
CA LYS A 292 -4.92 6.52 -8.62
C LYS A 292 -3.54 5.85 -8.66
N ALA A 293 -3.13 5.19 -7.59
CA ALA A 293 -1.86 4.45 -7.56
C ALA A 293 -1.87 3.29 -8.57
N ALA A 294 -2.97 2.54 -8.65
CA ALA A 294 -3.15 1.48 -9.63
C ALA A 294 -3.15 2.02 -11.06
N ASP A 295 -3.87 3.11 -11.33
CA ASP A 295 -3.93 3.76 -12.65
C ASP A 295 -2.57 4.30 -13.08
N ALA A 296 -1.83 4.94 -12.17
CA ALA A 296 -0.48 5.43 -12.43
C ALA A 296 0.46 4.28 -12.83
N LEU A 297 0.41 3.16 -12.10
CA LEU A 297 1.20 1.99 -12.45
C LEU A 297 0.79 1.39 -13.80
N LEU A 298 -0.50 1.23 -14.05
CA LEU A 298 -1.01 0.68 -15.33
C LEU A 298 -0.62 1.54 -16.53
N LYS A 299 -0.64 2.86 -16.42
CA LYS A 299 -0.12 3.79 -17.44
C LYS A 299 1.36 3.52 -17.72
N LYS A 300 2.18 3.35 -16.66
CA LYS A 300 3.62 3.05 -16.83
C LYS A 300 3.86 1.67 -17.46
N ILE A 301 3.10 0.64 -17.08
CA ILE A 301 3.13 -0.69 -17.73
C ILE A 301 2.76 -0.60 -19.22
N SER A 302 1.92 0.37 -19.58
CA SER A 302 1.53 0.63 -20.97
C SER A 302 2.53 1.50 -21.74
N GLY A 303 3.64 1.91 -21.09
CA GLY A 303 4.74 2.67 -21.72
C GLY A 303 4.63 4.19 -21.53
N SER A 304 3.77 4.70 -20.65
CA SER A 304 3.77 6.12 -20.29
C SER A 304 5.01 6.50 -19.47
N HIS A 305 5.61 7.61 -19.85
CA HIS A 305 6.72 8.25 -19.11
C HIS A 305 6.25 9.47 -18.30
N GLU A 306 4.95 9.69 -18.22
CA GLU A 306 4.38 10.77 -17.44
C GLU A 306 4.77 10.63 -15.96
N LYS A 307 5.29 11.72 -15.37
CA LYS A 307 5.66 11.76 -13.95
C LYS A 307 4.39 11.72 -13.08
N THR A 308 4.46 10.97 -12.01
CA THR A 308 3.38 10.89 -11.02
C THR A 308 3.89 11.33 -9.65
N GLU A 309 3.44 12.48 -9.19
CA GLU A 309 3.73 13.02 -7.86
C GLU A 309 2.43 13.50 -7.26
N GLU A 310 1.68 12.58 -6.63
CA GLU A 310 0.37 12.89 -6.07
C GLU A 310 0.35 12.86 -4.55
N LEU A 311 -0.03 13.99 -3.94
CA LEU A 311 -0.45 14.07 -2.55
C LEU A 311 -1.97 14.12 -2.49
N ILE A 312 -2.54 13.10 -1.86
CA ILE A 312 -4.00 12.94 -1.73
C ILE A 312 -4.50 13.74 -0.53
N ASP A 313 -5.56 14.47 -0.76
CA ASP A 313 -6.18 15.29 0.28
C ASP A 313 -6.72 14.46 1.45
N VAL A 314 -6.67 15.05 2.63
CA VAL A 314 -7.05 14.41 3.88
C VAL A 314 -8.03 15.27 4.68
N ARG A 315 -8.86 14.62 5.50
CA ARG A 315 -9.77 15.27 6.44
C ARG A 315 -9.85 14.53 7.76
N LEU A 316 -10.43 15.20 8.76
CA LEU A 316 -10.78 14.57 10.04
C LEU A 316 -12.10 13.80 9.91
N PHE A 317 -12.13 12.60 10.46
CA PHE A 317 -13.31 11.76 10.72
C PHE A 317 -13.49 11.64 12.22
N HIS A 318 -14.69 11.95 12.73
CA HIS A 318 -15.02 11.93 14.17
C HIS A 318 -16.53 11.77 14.38
#